data_a0f9eb8a07e510b36411bc843900f831
#
_entry.id   a0f9eb8a07e510b36411bc843900f831
#
_cell.length_a   1.000
_cell.length_b   1.000
_cell.length_c   1.000
_cell.angle_alpha   90.00
_cell.angle_beta   90.00
_cell.angle_gamma   90.00
#
_symmetry.space_group_name_H-M   'P 1'
#
loop_
_entity.id
_entity.type
_entity.pdbx_description
1 polymer ?
#
loop_
_entity_poly.entity_id
_entity_poly.type
_entity_poly.pdbx_seq_one_letter_code
_entity_poly.pdbx_strand_id
1 'polypeptide(L)'
;TLWDSAENVAKSWNVAIRQYGVREKELTTQDIQGVMGKTMDVIADILFAEFPEEKRRLLLKECCQVENDYLREHGGILYDQVPQTLAALKRDGYHLSIVSNCQKGYIEAFLDHYDLWELVEDMECYGNNLRQKGENIRLVVERNRLDEAVYVGDIQGDYDASRAAGVGFIHAAYGFGEIAEPVPELKTFADLKTFDISSASKTQNAWTM
;
A
#
# COMPACT_ATOMS: atom_id res chain seq x y z
N THR A 1 5.80 -2.05 -0.28
CA THR A 1 6.34 -2.06 1.11
C THR A 1 6.38 -3.46 1.70
N LEU A 2 5.27 -4.23 1.73
CA LEU A 2 5.23 -5.59 2.32
C LEU A 2 5.38 -6.69 1.26
N TRP A 3 4.89 -6.46 0.05
CA TRP A 3 4.96 -7.37 -1.08
C TRP A 3 5.03 -6.64 -2.41
N ASP A 4 5.47 -7.31 -3.47
CA ASP A 4 5.30 -6.91 -4.87
C ASP A 4 4.21 -7.78 -5.50
N SER A 5 3.07 -7.18 -5.78
CA SER A 5 1.92 -7.83 -6.42
C SER A 5 1.77 -7.48 -7.91
N ALA A 6 2.64 -6.62 -8.44
CA ALA A 6 2.45 -5.99 -9.76
C ALA A 6 2.24 -7.01 -10.89
N GLU A 7 2.99 -8.11 -10.90
CA GLU A 7 2.84 -9.16 -11.92
C GLU A 7 1.47 -9.84 -11.84
N ASN A 8 1.03 -10.20 -10.63
CA ASN A 8 -0.25 -10.89 -10.44
C ASN A 8 -1.44 -9.93 -10.59
N VAL A 9 -1.27 -8.65 -10.27
CA VAL A 9 -2.25 -7.61 -10.61
C VAL A 9 -2.40 -7.50 -12.13
N ALA A 10 -1.31 -7.43 -12.90
CA ALA A 10 -1.38 -7.40 -14.36
C ALA A 10 -2.10 -8.63 -14.94
N LYS A 11 -1.78 -9.83 -14.43
CA LYS A 11 -2.44 -11.09 -14.85
C LYS A 11 -3.93 -11.06 -14.58
N SER A 12 -4.35 -10.66 -13.36
CA SER A 12 -5.75 -10.63 -12.94
C SER A 12 -6.56 -9.60 -13.75
N TRP A 13 -6.01 -8.40 -13.96
CA TRP A 13 -6.67 -7.37 -14.76
C TRP A 13 -6.82 -7.79 -16.21
N ASN A 14 -5.83 -8.50 -16.78
CA ASN A 14 -5.93 -9.04 -18.13
C ASN A 14 -7.03 -10.11 -18.26
N VAL A 15 -7.34 -10.86 -17.20
CA VAL A 15 -8.50 -11.76 -17.19
C VAL A 15 -9.79 -10.94 -17.32
N ALA A 16 -9.97 -9.90 -16.51
CA ALA A 16 -11.13 -9.03 -16.58
C ALA A 16 -11.25 -8.33 -17.94
N ILE A 17 -10.15 -7.76 -18.45
CA ILE A 17 -10.09 -7.06 -19.73
C ILE A 17 -10.51 -7.98 -20.90
N ARG A 18 -10.03 -9.23 -20.92
CA ARG A 18 -10.41 -10.23 -21.94
C ARG A 18 -11.90 -10.59 -21.87
N GLN A 19 -12.44 -10.77 -20.66
CA GLN A 19 -13.86 -11.07 -20.46
C GLN A 19 -14.77 -9.97 -21.05
N TYR A 20 -14.35 -8.73 -20.94
CA TYR A 20 -15.09 -7.58 -21.47
C TYR A 20 -14.75 -7.23 -22.93
N GLY A 21 -13.76 -7.87 -23.54
CA GLY A 21 -13.37 -7.69 -24.94
C GLY A 21 -13.03 -6.23 -25.29
N VAL A 22 -12.51 -5.46 -24.32
CA VAL A 22 -12.38 -4.00 -24.47
C VAL A 22 -10.98 -3.54 -24.85
N ARG A 23 -10.01 -4.44 -24.88
CA ARG A 23 -8.61 -4.08 -25.17
C ARG A 23 -7.92 -5.18 -25.97
N GLU A 24 -7.23 -4.78 -27.05
CA GLU A 24 -6.41 -5.70 -27.84
C GLU A 24 -5.04 -5.96 -27.19
N LYS A 25 -4.50 -4.94 -26.50
CA LYS A 25 -3.20 -5.02 -25.80
C LYS A 25 -3.40 -5.29 -24.33
N GLU A 26 -2.76 -6.32 -23.82
CA GLU A 26 -2.73 -6.66 -22.40
C GLU A 26 -1.85 -5.68 -21.60
N LEU A 27 -2.20 -5.48 -20.33
CA LEU A 27 -1.38 -4.76 -19.36
C LEU A 27 -0.14 -5.57 -19.01
N THR A 28 0.99 -4.90 -18.94
CA THR A 28 2.25 -5.48 -18.48
C THR A 28 2.47 -5.20 -17.00
N THR A 29 3.41 -5.92 -16.39
CA THR A 29 3.87 -5.61 -15.01
C THR A 29 4.35 -4.17 -14.90
N GLN A 30 5.03 -3.63 -15.92
CA GLN A 30 5.49 -2.24 -15.94
C GLN A 30 4.35 -1.23 -15.95
N ASP A 31 3.26 -1.50 -16.69
CA ASP A 31 2.06 -0.64 -16.67
C ASP A 31 1.49 -0.54 -15.25
N ILE A 32 1.45 -1.65 -14.53
CA ILE A 32 0.98 -1.68 -13.14
C ILE A 32 1.96 -0.97 -12.21
N GLN A 33 3.26 -1.25 -12.30
CA GLN A 33 4.29 -0.58 -11.49
C GLN A 33 4.25 0.94 -11.67
N GLY A 34 4.00 1.44 -12.89
CA GLY A 34 3.89 2.86 -13.18
C GLY A 34 2.70 3.59 -12.50
N VAL A 35 1.73 2.84 -11.97
CA VAL A 35 0.55 3.38 -11.29
C VAL A 35 0.44 2.98 -9.81
N MET A 36 1.36 2.14 -9.33
CA MET A 36 1.36 1.72 -7.92
C MET A 36 1.38 2.92 -6.96
N GLY A 37 0.62 2.80 -5.87
CA GLY A 37 0.49 3.83 -4.84
C GLY A 37 -0.49 4.96 -5.17
N LYS A 38 -0.99 5.07 -6.40
CA LYS A 38 -2.07 6.00 -6.77
C LYS A 38 -3.42 5.49 -6.26
N THR A 39 -4.42 6.37 -6.17
CA THR A 39 -5.80 5.98 -5.88
C THR A 39 -6.42 5.25 -7.08
N MET A 40 -7.38 4.39 -6.83
CA MET A 40 -7.94 3.48 -7.84
C MET A 40 -8.61 4.21 -9.01
N ASP A 41 -9.25 5.35 -8.75
CA ASP A 41 -9.83 6.21 -9.78
C ASP A 41 -8.76 6.80 -10.72
N VAL A 42 -7.64 7.27 -10.17
CA VAL A 42 -6.49 7.76 -10.94
C VAL A 42 -5.86 6.63 -11.77
N ILE A 43 -5.74 5.43 -11.20
CA ILE A 43 -5.26 4.26 -11.94
C ILE A 43 -6.15 3.96 -13.15
N ALA A 44 -7.48 3.96 -12.96
CA ALA A 44 -8.42 3.76 -14.07
C ALA A 44 -8.31 4.84 -15.14
N ASP A 45 -8.13 6.10 -14.74
CA ASP A 45 -8.00 7.22 -15.65
C ASP A 45 -6.71 7.15 -16.49
N ILE A 46 -5.64 6.58 -15.95
CA ILE A 46 -4.37 6.36 -16.65
C ILE A 46 -4.45 5.13 -17.57
N LEU A 47 -4.83 3.97 -17.01
CA LEU A 47 -4.75 2.70 -17.72
C LEU A 47 -5.86 2.51 -18.76
N PHE A 48 -6.99 3.19 -18.61
CA PHE A 48 -8.16 3.11 -19.47
C PHE A 48 -8.51 4.47 -20.10
N ALA A 49 -7.53 5.35 -20.29
CA ALA A 49 -7.72 6.72 -20.79
C ALA A 49 -8.46 6.79 -22.12
N GLU A 50 -8.38 5.74 -22.97
CA GLU A 50 -9.06 5.65 -24.27
C GLU A 50 -10.58 5.49 -24.16
N PHE A 51 -11.12 5.15 -22.97
CA PHE A 51 -12.55 4.93 -22.77
C PHE A 51 -13.24 6.10 -22.07
N PRO A 52 -14.56 6.30 -22.32
CA PRO A 52 -15.38 7.23 -21.55
C PRO A 52 -15.35 6.90 -20.05
N GLU A 53 -15.56 7.91 -19.21
CA GLU A 53 -15.46 7.78 -17.74
C GLU A 53 -16.32 6.65 -17.19
N GLU A 54 -17.59 6.56 -17.59
CA GLU A 54 -18.50 5.50 -17.15
C GLU A 54 -17.89 4.10 -17.41
N LYS A 55 -17.30 3.90 -18.59
CA LYS A 55 -16.67 2.62 -18.94
C LYS A 55 -15.38 2.39 -18.15
N ARG A 56 -14.59 3.44 -17.87
CA ARG A 56 -13.41 3.32 -17.01
C ARG A 56 -13.79 2.85 -15.61
N ARG A 57 -14.86 3.41 -15.02
CA ARG A 57 -15.35 3.03 -13.67
C ARG A 57 -15.90 1.60 -13.64
N LEU A 58 -16.60 1.18 -14.70
CA LEU A 58 -17.06 -0.20 -14.82
C LEU A 58 -15.87 -1.17 -14.90
N LEU A 59 -14.91 -0.92 -15.78
CA LEU A 59 -13.71 -1.75 -15.93
C LEU A 59 -12.92 -1.83 -14.64
N LEU A 60 -12.72 -0.70 -13.95
CA LEU A 60 -12.06 -0.65 -12.66
C LEU A 60 -12.73 -1.59 -11.65
N LYS A 61 -14.05 -1.49 -11.52
CA LYS A 61 -14.81 -2.34 -10.58
C LYS A 61 -14.59 -3.82 -10.84
N GLU A 62 -14.66 -4.23 -12.11
CA GLU A 62 -14.49 -5.63 -12.49
C GLU A 62 -13.04 -6.10 -12.31
N CYS A 63 -12.07 -5.25 -12.70
CA CYS A 63 -10.65 -5.53 -12.45
C CYS A 63 -10.36 -5.70 -10.96
N CYS A 64 -10.86 -4.81 -10.10
CA CYS A 64 -10.66 -4.89 -8.65
C CYS A 64 -11.24 -6.18 -8.05
N GLN A 65 -12.42 -6.63 -8.51
CA GLN A 65 -13.02 -7.86 -8.01
C GLN A 65 -12.19 -9.08 -8.40
N VAL A 66 -11.82 -9.18 -9.68
CA VAL A 66 -10.98 -10.29 -10.18
C VAL A 66 -9.61 -10.28 -9.51
N GLU A 67 -9.02 -9.09 -9.28
CA GLU A 67 -7.76 -8.93 -8.60
C GLU A 67 -7.80 -9.47 -7.16
N ASN A 68 -8.79 -9.06 -6.37
CA ASN A 68 -8.90 -9.49 -4.98
C ASN A 68 -8.98 -11.02 -4.88
N ASP A 69 -9.79 -11.66 -5.74
CA ASP A 69 -9.94 -13.12 -5.76
C ASP A 69 -8.64 -13.80 -6.22
N TYR A 70 -8.01 -13.26 -7.26
CA TYR A 70 -6.75 -13.78 -7.80
C TYR A 70 -5.60 -13.68 -6.79
N LEU A 71 -5.46 -12.52 -6.12
CA LEU A 71 -4.40 -12.30 -5.13
C LEU A 71 -4.61 -13.11 -3.87
N ARG A 72 -5.86 -13.39 -3.47
CA ARG A 72 -6.16 -14.29 -2.36
C ARG A 72 -5.68 -15.72 -2.65
N GLU A 73 -5.82 -16.18 -3.89
CA GLU A 73 -5.40 -17.50 -4.31
C GLU A 73 -3.89 -17.60 -4.58
N HIS A 74 -3.33 -16.62 -5.29
CA HIS A 74 -1.97 -16.69 -5.86
C HIS A 74 -0.95 -15.80 -5.17
N GLY A 75 -1.38 -14.84 -4.35
CA GLY A 75 -0.50 -13.89 -3.65
C GLY A 75 0.26 -12.93 -4.58
N GLY A 76 1.43 -12.56 -4.14
CA GLY A 76 2.45 -11.78 -4.84
C GLY A 76 3.83 -12.27 -4.41
N ILE A 77 4.85 -11.43 -4.57
CA ILE A 77 6.20 -11.69 -4.05
C ILE A 77 6.31 -10.98 -2.70
N LEU A 78 6.24 -11.74 -1.61
CA LEU A 78 6.46 -11.21 -0.27
C LEU A 78 7.92 -10.79 -0.12
N TYR A 79 8.18 -9.59 0.40
CA TYR A 79 9.56 -9.18 0.69
C TYR A 79 10.14 -10.02 1.84
N ASP A 80 11.48 -10.14 1.84
CA ASP A 80 12.17 -11.02 2.77
C ASP A 80 11.85 -10.71 4.24
N GLN A 81 11.60 -11.75 5.02
CA GLN A 81 11.33 -11.72 6.45
C GLN A 81 10.14 -10.85 6.91
N VAL A 82 9.17 -10.51 6.03
CA VAL A 82 8.00 -9.71 6.44
C VAL A 82 7.23 -10.35 7.59
N PRO A 83 6.81 -11.64 7.57
CA PRO A 83 6.08 -12.23 8.69
C PRO A 83 6.88 -12.24 9.99
N GLN A 84 8.17 -12.60 9.91
CA GLN A 84 9.05 -12.67 11.07
C GLN A 84 9.30 -11.31 11.69
N THR A 85 9.40 -10.26 10.86
CA THR A 85 9.59 -8.88 11.32
C THR A 85 8.33 -8.34 11.97
N LEU A 86 7.15 -8.54 11.34
CA LEU A 86 5.87 -8.16 11.94
C LEU A 86 5.65 -8.85 13.29
N ALA A 87 5.93 -10.16 13.36
CA ALA A 87 5.82 -10.92 14.63
C ALA A 87 6.79 -10.41 15.71
N ALA A 88 8.01 -10.02 15.33
CA ALA A 88 8.97 -9.44 16.25
C ALA A 88 8.50 -8.07 16.78
N LEU A 89 8.07 -7.17 15.90
CA LEU A 89 7.55 -5.85 16.27
C LEU A 89 6.33 -5.96 17.18
N LYS A 90 5.38 -6.85 16.88
CA LYS A 90 4.21 -7.09 17.73
C LYS A 90 4.61 -7.60 19.12
N ARG A 91 5.53 -8.57 19.21
CA ARG A 91 6.06 -9.07 20.48
C ARG A 91 6.75 -7.98 21.29
N ASP A 92 7.42 -7.03 20.62
CA ASP A 92 8.11 -5.92 21.23
C ASP A 92 7.15 -4.76 21.61
N GLY A 93 5.83 -4.95 21.42
CA GLY A 93 4.76 -4.06 21.89
C GLY A 93 4.33 -2.98 20.88
N TYR A 94 4.77 -3.07 19.62
CA TYR A 94 4.29 -2.15 18.58
C TYR A 94 2.87 -2.52 18.15
N HIS A 95 2.03 -1.49 17.96
CA HIS A 95 0.73 -1.59 17.29
C HIS A 95 0.95 -1.56 15.79
N LEU A 96 0.53 -2.62 15.09
CA LEU A 96 0.76 -2.76 13.65
C LEU A 96 -0.52 -2.55 12.86
N SER A 97 -0.47 -1.60 11.92
CA SER A 97 -1.61 -1.26 11.04
C SER A 97 -1.17 -1.16 9.59
N ILE A 98 -2.11 -1.40 8.66
CA ILE A 98 -1.88 -1.22 7.22
C ILE A 98 -2.78 -0.11 6.69
N VAL A 99 -2.19 0.88 6.00
CA VAL A 99 -2.94 1.92 5.28
C VAL A 99 -2.50 1.97 3.83
N SER A 100 -3.45 1.89 2.89
CA SER A 100 -3.16 1.85 1.46
C SER A 100 -4.14 2.68 0.62
N ASN A 101 -3.73 3.08 -0.59
CA ASN A 101 -4.61 3.69 -1.60
C ASN A 101 -5.35 2.66 -2.46
N CYS A 102 -5.33 1.39 -2.09
CA CYS A 102 -5.96 0.29 -2.82
C CYS A 102 -7.49 0.29 -2.70
N GLN A 103 -8.12 -0.59 -3.47
CA GLN A 103 -9.53 -0.94 -3.36
C GLN A 103 -9.80 -1.72 -2.06
N LYS A 104 -11.07 -1.73 -1.65
CA LYS A 104 -11.56 -2.60 -0.58
C LYS A 104 -11.35 -4.07 -0.96
N GLY A 105 -10.85 -4.87 -0.02
CA GLY A 105 -10.59 -6.30 -0.21
C GLY A 105 -9.15 -6.65 -0.58
N TYR A 106 -8.32 -5.67 -0.98
CA TYR A 106 -6.93 -5.92 -1.34
C TYR A 106 -6.04 -6.23 -0.13
N ILE A 107 -6.19 -5.46 0.96
CA ILE A 107 -5.44 -5.72 2.20
C ILE A 107 -5.89 -7.06 2.79
N GLU A 108 -7.19 -7.32 2.76
CA GLU A 108 -7.77 -8.59 3.21
C GLU A 108 -7.22 -9.76 2.39
N ALA A 109 -7.09 -9.63 1.06
CA ALA A 109 -6.52 -10.67 0.20
C ALA A 109 -5.05 -10.96 0.55
N PHE A 110 -4.26 -9.93 0.88
CA PHE A 110 -2.90 -10.08 1.38
C PHE A 110 -2.87 -10.83 2.72
N LEU A 111 -3.68 -10.41 3.68
CA LEU A 111 -3.72 -11.02 5.02
C LEU A 111 -4.22 -12.47 4.97
N ASP A 112 -5.21 -12.76 4.12
CA ASP A 112 -5.74 -14.11 3.90
C ASP A 112 -4.67 -15.03 3.29
N HIS A 113 -3.99 -14.56 2.23
CA HIS A 113 -3.02 -15.39 1.50
C HIS A 113 -1.82 -15.80 2.34
N TYR A 114 -1.32 -14.88 3.17
CA TYR A 114 -0.12 -15.11 3.99
C TYR A 114 -0.40 -15.47 5.45
N ASP A 115 -1.69 -15.60 5.84
CA ASP A 115 -2.12 -15.90 7.22
C ASP A 115 -1.53 -14.90 8.25
N LEU A 116 -1.70 -13.60 7.97
CA LEU A 116 -1.10 -12.52 8.76
C LEU A 116 -2.11 -11.74 9.64
N TRP A 117 -3.36 -12.18 9.72
CA TRP A 117 -4.41 -11.49 10.48
C TRP A 117 -4.06 -11.28 11.96
N GLU A 118 -3.41 -12.26 12.56
CA GLU A 118 -3.01 -12.18 13.97
C GLU A 118 -1.91 -11.13 14.22
N LEU A 119 -1.22 -10.66 13.18
CA LEU A 119 -0.14 -9.69 13.29
C LEU A 119 -0.56 -8.24 13.05
N VAL A 120 -1.70 -8.02 12.39
CA VAL A 120 -2.20 -6.69 12.01
C VAL A 120 -3.44 -6.37 12.84
N GLU A 121 -3.40 -5.28 13.59
CA GLU A 121 -4.47 -4.93 14.54
C GLU A 121 -5.52 -4.00 13.91
N ASP A 122 -5.13 -3.24 12.89
CA ASP A 122 -6.03 -2.33 12.20
C ASP A 122 -5.61 -2.11 10.75
N MET A 123 -6.56 -1.75 9.90
CA MET A 123 -6.30 -1.44 8.50
C MET A 123 -7.28 -0.43 7.94
N GLU A 124 -6.82 0.37 6.97
CA GLU A 124 -7.67 1.31 6.25
C GLU A 124 -7.22 1.47 4.80
N CYS A 125 -8.15 1.68 3.89
CA CYS A 125 -7.80 1.93 2.51
C CYS A 125 -8.75 2.93 1.83
N TYR A 126 -8.29 3.49 0.70
CA TYR A 126 -9.09 4.40 -0.12
C TYR A 126 -10.44 3.79 -0.52
N GLY A 127 -10.44 2.50 -0.88
CA GLY A 127 -11.65 1.80 -1.31
C GLY A 127 -12.74 1.65 -0.23
N ASN A 128 -12.41 1.85 1.05
CA ASN A 128 -13.39 1.80 2.14
C ASN A 128 -14.19 3.10 2.30
N ASN A 129 -13.54 4.26 2.12
CA ASN A 129 -14.11 5.55 2.53
C ASN A 129 -13.81 6.71 1.58
N LEU A 130 -13.06 6.49 0.49
CA LEU A 130 -12.64 7.46 -0.52
C LEU A 130 -11.77 8.62 0.02
N ARG A 131 -11.15 8.45 1.20
CA ARG A 131 -10.24 9.42 1.78
C ARG A 131 -8.81 9.20 1.27
N GLN A 132 -8.07 10.29 1.17
CA GLN A 132 -6.66 10.23 0.82
C GLN A 132 -5.84 9.51 1.90
N LYS A 133 -4.70 8.94 1.51
CA LYS A 133 -3.86 8.13 2.41
C LYS A 133 -3.50 8.86 3.71
N GLY A 134 -3.17 10.15 3.66
CA GLY A 134 -2.85 10.92 4.86
C GLY A 134 -4.02 11.06 5.84
N GLU A 135 -5.25 11.20 5.34
CA GLU A 135 -6.44 11.20 6.17
C GLU A 135 -6.71 9.82 6.79
N ASN A 136 -6.47 8.74 6.03
CA ASN A 136 -6.61 7.38 6.50
C ASN A 136 -5.55 7.00 7.54
N ILE A 137 -4.30 7.47 7.39
CA ILE A 137 -3.27 7.31 8.43
C ILE A 137 -3.72 8.01 9.72
N ARG A 138 -4.17 9.27 9.64
CA ARG A 138 -4.68 10.01 10.80
C ARG A 138 -5.86 9.30 11.46
N LEU A 139 -6.81 8.80 10.67
CA LEU A 139 -7.97 8.06 11.15
C LEU A 139 -7.56 6.82 11.95
N VAL A 140 -6.58 6.06 11.48
CA VAL A 140 -6.05 4.88 12.17
C VAL A 140 -5.36 5.28 13.48
N VAL A 141 -4.54 6.32 13.47
CA VAL A 141 -3.87 6.85 14.68
C VAL A 141 -4.90 7.26 15.74
N GLU A 142 -5.91 8.05 15.34
CA GLU A 142 -6.94 8.57 16.27
C GLU A 142 -7.82 7.46 16.85
N ARG A 143 -8.32 6.53 16.02
CA ARG A 143 -9.22 5.48 16.50
C ARG A 143 -8.53 4.45 17.40
N ASN A 144 -7.22 4.26 17.22
CA ASN A 144 -6.41 3.39 18.08
C ASN A 144 -5.73 4.15 19.24
N ARG A 145 -5.93 5.48 19.34
CA ARG A 145 -5.38 6.34 20.40
C ARG A 145 -3.85 6.21 20.53
N LEU A 146 -3.17 6.21 19.38
CA LEU A 146 -1.72 6.09 19.35
C LEU A 146 -1.09 7.46 19.65
N ASP A 147 -0.23 7.53 20.64
CA ASP A 147 0.47 8.76 21.02
C ASP A 147 1.59 9.11 20.03
N GLU A 148 2.25 8.09 19.45
CA GLU A 148 3.29 8.21 18.44
C GLU A 148 3.04 7.18 17.33
N ALA A 149 3.29 7.57 16.09
CA ALA A 149 3.18 6.68 14.94
C ALA A 149 4.24 6.99 13.88
N VAL A 150 4.66 5.95 13.18
CA VAL A 150 5.59 6.03 12.05
C VAL A 150 4.99 5.26 10.88
N TYR A 151 5.00 5.88 9.70
CA TYR A 151 4.58 5.22 8.46
C TYR A 151 5.82 4.71 7.72
N VAL A 152 5.81 3.45 7.35
CA VAL A 152 6.84 2.83 6.50
C VAL A 152 6.28 2.73 5.09
N GLY A 153 6.92 3.40 4.14
CA GLY A 153 6.46 3.46 2.76
C GLY A 153 7.60 3.54 1.76
N ASP A 154 7.33 3.39 0.47
CA ASP A 154 8.36 3.21 -0.54
C ASP A 154 8.27 4.20 -1.71
N ILE A 155 7.30 5.12 -1.71
CA ILE A 155 7.16 6.15 -2.75
C ILE A 155 7.00 7.54 -2.15
N GLN A 156 7.30 8.60 -2.95
CA GLN A 156 7.12 9.99 -2.53
C GLN A 156 5.71 10.27 -1.97
N GLY A 157 4.67 9.69 -2.58
CA GLY A 157 3.29 9.84 -2.09
C GLY A 157 3.05 9.28 -0.69
N ASP A 158 3.85 8.31 -0.24
CA ASP A 158 3.80 7.78 1.14
C ASP A 158 4.40 8.78 2.12
N TYR A 159 5.52 9.38 1.75
CA TYR A 159 6.13 10.47 2.52
C TYR A 159 5.18 11.66 2.65
N ASP A 160 4.62 12.14 1.54
CA ASP A 160 3.68 13.26 1.54
C ASP A 160 2.45 12.97 2.41
N ALA A 161 1.93 11.74 2.34
CA ALA A 161 0.79 11.29 3.16
C ALA A 161 1.14 11.25 4.66
N SER A 162 2.32 10.74 5.02
CA SER A 162 2.80 10.72 6.40
C SER A 162 2.95 12.14 6.97
N ARG A 163 3.48 13.07 6.18
CA ARG A 163 3.59 14.49 6.51
C ARG A 163 2.22 15.12 6.74
N ALA A 164 1.26 14.87 5.83
CA ALA A 164 -0.11 15.36 5.96
C ALA A 164 -0.84 14.80 7.20
N ALA A 165 -0.50 13.57 7.59
CA ALA A 165 -1.04 12.93 8.79
C ALA A 165 -0.38 13.40 10.10
N GLY A 166 0.81 14.00 10.03
CA GLY A 166 1.59 14.39 11.20
C GLY A 166 2.30 13.21 11.89
N VAL A 167 2.63 12.15 11.15
CA VAL A 167 3.35 10.98 11.66
C VAL A 167 4.77 10.89 11.11
N GLY A 168 5.66 10.17 11.80
CA GLY A 168 7.01 9.91 11.32
C GLY A 168 7.02 9.11 10.02
N PHE A 169 8.15 9.14 9.28
CA PHE A 169 8.30 8.39 8.04
C PHE A 169 9.64 7.65 7.99
N ILE A 170 9.61 6.43 7.49
CA ILE A 170 10.78 5.62 7.18
C ILE A 170 10.62 5.11 5.74
N HIS A 171 11.64 5.36 4.91
CA HIS A 171 11.67 4.93 3.52
C HIS A 171 12.04 3.46 3.41
N ALA A 172 11.18 2.66 2.79
CA ALA A 172 11.45 1.29 2.39
C ALA A 172 12.18 1.30 1.02
N ALA A 173 13.48 1.58 1.02
CA ALA A 173 14.28 1.79 -0.20
C ALA A 173 14.42 0.54 -1.09
N TYR A 174 13.94 -0.61 -0.64
CA TYR A 174 13.83 -1.84 -1.43
C TYR A 174 12.53 -1.92 -2.27
N GLY A 175 11.62 -0.94 -2.12
CA GLY A 175 10.34 -0.87 -2.82
C GLY A 175 10.41 -0.24 -4.21
N PHE A 176 9.35 0.44 -4.63
CA PHE A 176 9.18 0.88 -6.01
C PHE A 176 9.75 2.27 -6.34
N GLY A 177 9.94 3.13 -5.35
CA GLY A 177 10.26 4.54 -5.62
C GLY A 177 11.39 5.11 -4.79
N GLU A 178 11.64 6.39 -5.04
CA GLU A 178 12.62 7.20 -4.34
C GLU A 178 11.91 8.33 -3.59
N ILE A 179 12.57 8.87 -2.57
CA ILE A 179 12.11 10.02 -1.78
C ILE A 179 13.08 11.17 -2.03
N ALA A 180 12.53 12.35 -2.34
CA ALA A 180 13.34 13.52 -2.66
C ALA A 180 14.02 14.12 -1.42
N GLU A 181 13.41 13.97 -0.24
CA GLU A 181 13.92 14.50 1.01
C GLU A 181 14.82 13.49 1.72
N PRO A 182 15.80 13.96 2.51
CA PRO A 182 16.63 13.10 3.34
C PRO A 182 15.77 12.53 4.49
N VAL A 183 15.48 11.24 4.44
CA VAL A 183 14.67 10.50 5.44
C VAL A 183 15.41 9.24 5.88
N PRO A 184 15.10 8.69 7.06
CA PRO A 184 15.61 7.38 7.44
C PRO A 184 15.22 6.30 6.43
N GLU A 185 16.16 5.40 6.11
CA GLU A 185 15.97 4.36 5.10
C GLU A 185 16.17 2.95 5.64
N LEU A 186 15.39 2.01 5.10
CA LEU A 186 15.58 0.58 5.30
C LEU A 186 16.02 -0.05 3.97
N LYS A 187 17.07 -0.85 4.01
CA LYS A 187 17.52 -1.63 2.83
C LYS A 187 16.74 -2.94 2.68
N THR A 188 16.18 -3.43 3.78
CA THR A 188 15.28 -4.59 3.84
C THR A 188 14.21 -4.33 4.88
N PHE A 189 13.06 -5.00 4.77
CA PHE A 189 12.01 -4.90 5.80
C PHE A 189 12.50 -5.39 7.17
N ALA A 190 13.40 -6.36 7.17
CA ALA A 190 13.99 -6.94 8.39
C ALA A 190 14.81 -5.93 9.23
N ASP A 191 15.31 -4.86 8.62
CA ASP A 191 16.08 -3.82 9.32
C ASP A 191 15.24 -3.13 10.41
N LEU A 192 13.90 -3.13 10.29
CA LEU A 192 12.99 -2.61 11.32
C LEU A 192 13.18 -3.25 12.68
N LYS A 193 13.66 -4.50 12.75
CA LYS A 193 13.90 -5.21 14.05
C LYS A 193 14.98 -4.55 14.90
N THR A 194 15.88 -3.80 14.28
CA THR A 194 17.01 -3.15 14.96
C THR A 194 16.99 -1.63 14.79
N PHE A 195 16.02 -1.11 14.04
CA PHE A 195 15.89 0.31 13.77
C PHE A 195 15.31 1.04 15.01
N ASP A 196 15.90 2.17 15.37
CA ASP A 196 15.30 3.05 16.38
C ASP A 196 14.11 3.82 15.79
N ILE A 197 12.93 3.18 15.83
CA ILE A 197 11.67 3.73 15.28
C ILE A 197 11.32 5.06 15.96
N SER A 198 11.67 5.23 17.24
CA SER A 198 11.38 6.47 17.98
C SER A 198 12.16 7.67 17.44
N SER A 199 13.29 7.45 16.80
CA SER A 199 14.06 8.51 16.16
C SER A 199 13.35 9.10 14.93
N ALA A 200 12.60 8.29 14.21
CA ALA A 200 11.84 8.72 13.04
C ALA A 200 10.59 9.57 13.40
N SER A 201 9.99 9.35 14.58
CA SER A 201 8.85 10.15 15.06
C SER A 201 9.27 11.55 15.50
N LYS A 202 10.49 11.71 16.02
CA LYS A 202 11.02 12.97 16.57
C LYS A 202 11.49 13.95 15.50
N THR A 203 11.85 13.48 14.32
CA THR A 203 12.38 14.33 13.23
C THR A 203 11.35 15.35 12.71
N GLN A 204 10.06 15.14 12.96
CA GLN A 204 8.99 16.05 12.53
C GLN A 204 8.80 17.28 13.40
N ASN A 205 9.16 17.24 14.68
CA ASN A 205 8.99 18.38 15.59
C ASN A 205 10.04 19.50 15.37
N ALA A 206 11.07 19.26 14.56
CA ALA A 206 12.13 20.22 14.27
C ALA A 206 11.78 21.28 13.18
N TRP A 207 10.63 21.13 12.49
CA TRP A 207 10.25 21.98 11.36
C TRP A 207 8.97 22.80 11.60
N THR A 208 8.44 22.80 12.82
CA THR A 208 7.27 23.60 13.23
C THR A 208 7.70 24.83 14.04
N MET A 209 8.67 25.60 13.54
CA MET A 209 8.95 26.99 14.00
C MET A 209 8.92 27.92 12.80
#